data_ea36c8d1d3b7b509325aeb00ce1eb234
#
_entry.id   ea36c8d1d3b7b509325aeb00ce1eb234
#
_cell.length_a   1.000
_cell.length_b   1.000
_cell.length_c   1.000
_cell.angle_alpha   90.00
_cell.angle_beta   90.00
_cell.angle_gamma   90.00
#
_symmetry.space_group_name_H-M   'P 1'
#
loop_
_entity.id
_entity.type
_entity.pdbx_description
1 polymer ?
#
loop_
_entity_poly.entity_id
_entity_poly.type
_entity_poly.pdbx_seq_one_letter_code
_entity_poly.pdbx_strand_id
1 'polypeptide(L)'
;MEGSGRERIWINMDDSKILLENGTNELMILEFKLGDNYYGINVAKIREITKYEPVTPIPNAHPSIEGVFMPRDVMITAIDLKNCLGRGESDSKGLFIITNFNKLDIAFHVDSVLGIHTVSWTEIIKPEVTISTAEEGVAIGIVKKEDRLIIILDFEKIVTDINPETGLKISDINDLGERHRSTVPILIAEDSALLNKLIVDCLKKAGYENLIHVENGKQAYDIITHYKDQGTLHENVRVVISDIEMPEMDGHRLTKLIKTDEATAKIPVVLFSSLVNEEMRRKGEALGADAQLSKPEIGNLVKIIDQLVAERHLDM
;
A
#
# COMPACT_ATOMS: atom_id res chain seq x y z
N MET A 1 -19.21 -41.55 8.64
CA MET A 1 -18.05 -40.63 8.39
C MET A 1 -18.59 -39.49 7.57
N GLU A 2 -19.12 -38.50 8.25
CA GLU A 2 -19.69 -37.28 7.63
C GLU A 2 -18.59 -36.26 7.48
N GLY A 3 -18.31 -35.89 6.23
CA GLY A 3 -17.38 -34.85 5.91
C GLY A 3 -17.93 -33.50 6.39
N SER A 4 -17.30 -32.90 7.37
CA SER A 4 -17.59 -31.52 7.80
C SER A 4 -17.32 -30.59 6.64
N GLY A 5 -18.35 -30.22 5.91
CA GLY A 5 -18.30 -29.16 4.91
C GLY A 5 -17.89 -27.86 5.59
N ARG A 6 -16.66 -27.43 5.33
CA ARG A 6 -16.19 -26.10 5.73
C ARG A 6 -17.03 -25.09 4.97
N GLU A 7 -17.96 -24.43 5.65
CA GLU A 7 -18.67 -23.28 5.09
C GLU A 7 -17.67 -22.17 4.79
N ARG A 8 -17.35 -22.02 3.51
CA ARG A 8 -16.66 -20.85 3.01
C ARG A 8 -17.68 -19.73 2.94
N ILE A 9 -17.41 -18.62 3.61
CA ILE A 9 -18.10 -17.38 3.30
C ILE A 9 -17.50 -16.90 1.97
N TRP A 10 -18.09 -17.37 0.86
CA TRP A 10 -17.78 -16.78 -0.44
C TRP A 10 -18.44 -15.42 -0.47
N ILE A 11 -17.64 -14.36 -0.33
CA ILE A 11 -18.04 -13.08 -0.88
C ILE A 11 -18.04 -13.33 -2.39
N ASN A 12 -19.23 -13.41 -2.98
CA ASN A 12 -19.38 -13.59 -4.43
C ASN A 12 -18.78 -12.36 -5.11
N MET A 13 -17.50 -12.44 -5.43
CA MET A 13 -16.79 -11.42 -6.21
C MET A 13 -17.10 -11.64 -7.70
N ASP A 14 -18.39 -11.61 -8.05
CA ASP A 14 -18.82 -11.51 -9.45
C ASP A 14 -18.68 -10.06 -9.98
N ASP A 15 -17.98 -9.24 -9.20
CA ASP A 15 -17.68 -7.84 -9.46
C ASP A 15 -16.29 -7.62 -10.07
N SER A 16 -15.75 -8.60 -10.76
CA SER A 16 -14.57 -8.39 -11.63
C SER A 16 -14.76 -7.25 -12.66
N LYS A 17 -16.00 -6.81 -12.87
CA LYS A 17 -16.32 -5.60 -13.65
C LYS A 17 -16.14 -4.30 -12.88
N ILE A 18 -16.31 -4.28 -11.55
CA ILE A 18 -16.20 -3.06 -10.73
C ILE A 18 -14.72 -2.69 -10.52
N LEU A 19 -13.85 -3.68 -10.37
CA LEU A 19 -12.40 -3.45 -10.27
C LEU A 19 -11.76 -2.98 -11.59
N LEU A 20 -12.49 -3.06 -12.70
CA LEU A 20 -12.03 -2.71 -14.05
C LEU A 20 -12.34 -1.26 -14.46
N GLU A 21 -13.03 -0.46 -13.66
CA GLU A 21 -13.08 0.99 -13.89
C GLU A 21 -11.76 1.62 -13.45
N ASN A 22 -10.79 1.56 -14.35
CA ASN A 22 -9.43 2.01 -14.14
C ASN A 22 -9.36 3.51 -13.80
N GLY A 23 -8.83 3.84 -12.62
CA GLY A 23 -8.55 5.22 -12.19
C GLY A 23 -9.81 6.01 -11.81
N THR A 24 -10.78 5.41 -11.14
CA THR A 24 -11.98 6.08 -10.60
C THR A 24 -11.69 6.90 -9.34
N ASN A 25 -10.53 6.74 -8.73
CA ASN A 25 -10.18 7.32 -7.43
C ASN A 25 -11.04 6.76 -6.28
N GLU A 26 -11.38 5.48 -6.36
CA GLU A 26 -12.20 4.77 -5.38
C GLU A 26 -11.40 3.68 -4.67
N LEU A 27 -11.72 3.49 -3.41
CA LEU A 27 -11.18 2.44 -2.55
C LEU A 27 -12.30 1.50 -2.12
N MET A 28 -12.12 0.20 -2.32
CA MET A 28 -13.01 -0.81 -1.75
C MET A 28 -12.49 -1.23 -0.37
N ILE A 29 -13.26 -0.99 0.67
CA ILE A 29 -12.93 -1.37 2.04
C ILE A 29 -13.81 -2.51 2.53
N LEU A 30 -13.21 -3.49 3.20
CA LEU A 30 -13.93 -4.46 4.02
C LEU A 30 -14.12 -3.88 5.41
N GLU A 31 -15.37 -3.66 5.81
CA GLU A 31 -15.73 -3.22 7.15
C GLU A 31 -15.74 -4.40 8.11
N PHE A 32 -15.08 -4.24 9.25
CA PHE A 32 -15.04 -5.23 10.32
C PHE A 32 -15.13 -4.56 11.71
N LYS A 33 -15.38 -5.36 12.74
CA LYS A 33 -15.50 -4.88 14.14
C LYS A 33 -14.39 -5.44 15.01
N LEU A 34 -13.99 -4.57 15.97
CA LEU A 34 -13.23 -4.93 17.16
C LEU A 34 -13.93 -4.27 18.36
N GLY A 35 -14.58 -5.06 19.19
CA GLY A 35 -15.50 -4.56 20.22
C GLY A 35 -16.64 -3.77 19.60
N ASP A 36 -16.84 -2.54 20.09
CA ASP A 36 -17.89 -1.64 19.61
C ASP A 36 -17.45 -0.71 18.46
N ASN A 37 -16.20 -0.82 18.01
CA ASN A 37 -15.65 0.07 17.00
C ASN A 37 -15.62 -0.58 15.61
N TYR A 38 -15.73 0.29 14.59
CA TYR A 38 -15.74 -0.11 13.19
C TYR A 38 -14.42 0.28 12.52
N TYR A 39 -13.85 -0.68 11.80
CA TYR A 39 -12.58 -0.54 11.11
C TYR A 39 -12.71 -0.99 9.67
N GLY A 40 -11.78 -0.53 8.82
CA GLY A 40 -11.72 -0.89 7.41
C GLY A 40 -10.33 -1.33 6.99
N ILE A 41 -10.29 -2.29 6.08
CA ILE A 41 -9.10 -2.70 5.34
C ILE A 41 -9.39 -2.65 3.84
N ASN A 42 -8.41 -2.24 3.03
CA ASN A 42 -8.53 -2.34 1.58
C ASN A 42 -8.74 -3.80 1.15
N VAL A 43 -9.82 -4.03 0.40
CA VAL A 43 -10.18 -5.38 -0.11
C VAL A 43 -9.05 -5.97 -0.96
N ALA A 44 -8.31 -5.16 -1.69
CA ALA A 44 -7.21 -5.60 -2.53
C ALA A 44 -6.06 -6.28 -1.74
N LYS A 45 -5.94 -6.00 -0.42
CA LYS A 45 -4.97 -6.65 0.49
C LYS A 45 -5.43 -8.02 0.98
N ILE A 46 -6.72 -8.33 0.82
CA ILE A 46 -7.34 -9.52 1.40
C ILE A 46 -7.20 -10.69 0.44
N ARG A 47 -6.63 -11.77 0.93
CA ARG A 47 -6.59 -13.05 0.22
C ARG A 47 -7.82 -13.89 0.47
N GLU A 48 -8.21 -14.04 1.73
CA GLU A 48 -9.38 -14.82 2.16
C GLU A 48 -9.81 -14.45 3.58
N ILE A 49 -11.06 -14.79 3.94
CA ILE A 49 -11.60 -14.66 5.29
C ILE A 49 -11.99 -16.04 5.76
N THR A 50 -11.54 -16.43 6.96
CA THR A 50 -11.81 -17.74 7.54
C THR A 50 -12.35 -17.60 8.96
N LYS A 51 -13.01 -18.65 9.45
CA LYS A 51 -13.33 -18.73 10.88
C LYS A 51 -12.05 -18.87 11.69
N TYR A 52 -12.08 -18.36 12.93
CA TYR A 52 -11.00 -18.58 13.87
C TYR A 52 -10.63 -20.07 13.97
N GLU A 53 -9.35 -20.36 13.88
CA GLU A 53 -8.77 -21.68 14.15
C GLU A 53 -7.76 -21.53 15.30
N PRO A 54 -7.65 -22.53 16.22
CA PRO A 54 -6.69 -22.46 17.29
C PRO A 54 -5.27 -22.27 16.78
N VAL A 55 -4.54 -21.34 17.36
CA VAL A 55 -3.17 -21.02 17.00
C VAL A 55 -2.18 -21.68 17.98
N THR A 56 -0.98 -21.97 17.50
CA THR A 56 0.14 -22.42 18.35
C THR A 56 0.98 -21.22 18.74
N PRO A 57 1.04 -20.84 20.03
CA PRO A 57 1.83 -19.70 20.47
C PRO A 57 3.33 -19.86 20.16
N ILE A 58 3.99 -18.77 19.78
CA ILE A 58 5.44 -18.73 19.52
C ILE A 58 6.13 -18.16 20.77
N PRO A 59 7.08 -18.87 21.38
CA PRO A 59 7.86 -18.35 22.51
C PRO A 59 8.62 -17.06 22.14
N ASN A 60 8.56 -16.05 23.02
CA ASN A 60 9.23 -14.76 22.86
C ASN A 60 8.81 -13.96 21.60
N ALA A 61 7.65 -14.24 21.03
CA ALA A 61 7.08 -13.43 19.94
C ALA A 61 6.65 -12.04 20.44
N HIS A 62 6.40 -11.13 19.51
CA HIS A 62 5.83 -9.83 19.84
C HIS A 62 4.45 -10.02 20.52
N PRO A 63 4.08 -9.22 21.54
CA PRO A 63 2.82 -9.38 22.28
C PRO A 63 1.56 -9.45 21.41
N SER A 64 1.56 -8.78 20.28
CA SER A 64 0.44 -8.80 19.34
C SER A 64 0.40 -10.03 18.42
N ILE A 65 1.43 -10.89 18.45
CA ILE A 65 1.42 -12.17 17.74
C ILE A 65 0.69 -13.20 18.60
N GLU A 66 -0.48 -13.63 18.16
CA GLU A 66 -1.27 -14.65 18.83
C GLU A 66 -0.64 -16.05 18.69
N GLY A 67 0.00 -16.29 17.56
CA GLY A 67 0.68 -17.56 17.27
C GLY A 67 0.76 -17.85 15.77
N VAL A 68 0.90 -19.14 15.45
CA VAL A 68 0.86 -19.64 14.07
C VAL A 68 -0.18 -20.73 13.92
N PHE A 69 -0.77 -20.84 12.75
CA PHE A 69 -1.64 -21.95 12.35
C PHE A 69 -1.34 -22.35 10.91
N MET A 70 -1.84 -23.48 10.47
CA MET A 70 -1.44 -24.04 9.17
C MET A 70 -2.68 -24.46 8.36
N PRO A 71 -3.40 -23.51 7.75
CA PRO A 71 -4.45 -23.87 6.82
C PRO A 71 -3.83 -24.38 5.51
N ARG A 72 -4.24 -25.57 5.06
CA ARG A 72 -3.80 -26.15 3.78
C ARG A 72 -2.29 -26.23 3.60
N ASP A 73 -1.57 -26.68 4.63
CA ASP A 73 -0.11 -26.87 4.63
C ASP A 73 0.72 -25.58 4.44
N VAL A 74 0.11 -24.41 4.57
CA VAL A 74 0.81 -23.13 4.57
C VAL A 74 0.81 -22.56 5.99
N MET A 75 1.99 -22.30 6.55
CA MET A 75 2.13 -21.70 7.87
C MET A 75 1.82 -20.19 7.79
N ILE A 76 0.86 -19.73 8.60
CA ILE A 76 0.42 -18.34 8.65
C ILE A 76 0.58 -17.81 10.06
N THR A 77 1.17 -16.64 10.21
CA THR A 77 1.24 -15.92 11.49
C THR A 77 -0.07 -15.22 11.76
N ALA A 78 -0.65 -15.43 12.94
CA ALA A 78 -1.85 -14.76 13.41
C ALA A 78 -1.49 -13.59 14.31
N ILE A 79 -2.04 -12.42 14.02
CA ILE A 79 -1.90 -11.18 14.78
C ILE A 79 -3.24 -10.87 15.44
N ASP A 80 -3.23 -10.70 16.75
CA ASP A 80 -4.36 -10.17 17.51
C ASP A 80 -4.47 -8.65 17.28
N LEU A 81 -5.35 -8.26 16.37
CA LEU A 81 -5.50 -6.86 15.98
C LEU A 81 -6.06 -6.01 17.14
N LYS A 82 -6.87 -6.59 18.03
CA LYS A 82 -7.38 -5.92 19.22
C LYS A 82 -6.26 -5.56 20.19
N ASN A 83 -5.33 -6.49 20.39
CA ASN A 83 -4.12 -6.25 21.19
C ASN A 83 -3.22 -5.21 20.54
N CYS A 84 -2.99 -5.27 19.22
CA CYS A 84 -2.23 -4.25 18.47
C CYS A 84 -2.75 -2.83 18.70
N LEU A 85 -4.07 -2.67 18.79
CA LEU A 85 -4.71 -1.37 18.97
C LEU A 85 -4.85 -0.97 20.46
N GLY A 86 -4.22 -1.71 21.39
CA GLY A 86 -4.28 -1.43 22.82
C GLY A 86 -5.68 -1.58 23.45
N ARG A 87 -6.52 -2.45 22.87
CA ARG A 87 -7.92 -2.65 23.31
C ARG A 87 -8.14 -3.97 24.05
N GLY A 88 -7.07 -4.57 24.54
CA GLY A 88 -7.09 -5.88 25.23
C GLY A 88 -6.89 -7.03 24.25
N GLU A 89 -7.04 -8.24 24.73
CA GLU A 89 -6.87 -9.47 23.95
C GLU A 89 -8.19 -9.90 23.29
N SER A 90 -8.09 -10.55 22.15
CA SER A 90 -9.22 -11.21 21.50
C SER A 90 -9.56 -12.52 22.22
N ASP A 91 -10.82 -12.91 22.21
CA ASP A 91 -11.23 -14.24 22.65
C ASP A 91 -11.04 -15.25 21.50
N SER A 92 -11.09 -16.56 21.82
CA SER A 92 -10.93 -17.63 20.82
C SER A 92 -12.15 -17.80 19.90
N LYS A 93 -12.72 -16.69 19.43
CA LYS A 93 -13.86 -16.59 18.52
C LYS A 93 -13.57 -15.54 17.48
N GLY A 94 -14.47 -15.39 16.52
CA GLY A 94 -14.35 -14.39 15.46
C GLY A 94 -13.83 -14.96 14.16
N LEU A 95 -13.10 -14.14 13.41
CA LEU A 95 -12.65 -14.43 12.05
C LEU A 95 -11.19 -14.05 11.88
N PHE A 96 -10.50 -14.74 11.00
CA PHE A 96 -9.23 -14.32 10.46
C PHE A 96 -9.43 -13.64 9.10
N ILE A 97 -8.94 -12.42 8.95
CA ILE A 97 -8.73 -11.77 7.67
C ILE A 97 -7.29 -12.11 7.24
N ILE A 98 -7.16 -13.00 6.26
CA ILE A 98 -5.84 -13.42 5.75
C ILE A 98 -5.46 -12.49 4.61
N THR A 99 -4.30 -11.89 4.74
CA THR A 99 -3.75 -10.92 3.81
C THR A 99 -2.42 -11.42 3.26
N ASN A 100 -1.99 -10.84 2.14
CA ASN A 100 -0.65 -11.06 1.62
C ASN A 100 0.08 -9.73 1.53
N PHE A 101 1.05 -9.51 2.41
CA PHE A 101 1.94 -8.35 2.39
C PHE A 101 3.35 -8.80 2.04
N ASN A 102 3.92 -8.24 1.01
CA ASN A 102 5.31 -8.49 0.65
C ASN A 102 5.65 -9.99 0.55
N LYS A 103 4.74 -10.79 -0.02
CA LYS A 103 4.85 -12.26 -0.13
C LYS A 103 4.74 -13.01 1.21
N LEU A 104 4.37 -12.33 2.30
CA LEU A 104 4.08 -12.94 3.59
C LEU A 104 2.58 -13.05 3.80
N ASP A 105 2.10 -14.25 4.08
CA ASP A 105 0.72 -14.48 4.47
C ASP A 105 0.57 -14.21 5.97
N ILE A 106 -0.32 -13.28 6.32
CA ILE A 106 -0.58 -12.85 7.70
C ILE A 106 -2.09 -12.88 7.92
N ALA A 107 -2.51 -13.42 9.04
CA ALA A 107 -3.90 -13.44 9.47
C ALA A 107 -4.12 -12.40 10.57
N PHE A 108 -5.09 -11.53 10.39
CA PHE A 108 -5.52 -10.58 11.42
C PHE A 108 -6.80 -11.08 12.07
N HIS A 109 -6.74 -11.27 13.39
CA HIS A 109 -7.87 -11.70 14.19
C HIS A 109 -8.81 -10.52 14.42
N VAL A 110 -10.09 -10.68 14.04
CA VAL A 110 -11.16 -9.70 14.20
C VAL A 110 -12.42 -10.33 14.78
N ASP A 111 -13.26 -9.54 15.44
CA ASP A 111 -14.48 -10.07 16.07
C ASP A 111 -15.53 -10.47 15.02
N SER A 112 -15.73 -9.65 14.01
CA SER A 112 -16.69 -9.93 12.92
C SER A 112 -16.41 -9.08 11.67
N VAL A 113 -16.86 -9.58 10.53
CA VAL A 113 -16.85 -8.85 9.26
C VAL A 113 -18.30 -8.47 8.93
N LEU A 114 -18.50 -7.24 8.44
CA LEU A 114 -19.83 -6.67 8.20
C LEU A 114 -20.17 -6.58 6.72
N GLY A 115 -19.24 -6.15 5.88
CA GLY A 115 -19.47 -6.03 4.44
C GLY A 115 -18.38 -5.23 3.72
N ILE A 116 -18.55 -5.09 2.41
CA ILE A 116 -17.66 -4.31 1.55
C ILE A 116 -18.34 -3.01 1.16
N HIS A 117 -17.57 -1.92 1.20
CA HIS A 117 -18.02 -0.59 0.81
C HIS A 117 -17.03 0.01 -0.19
N THR A 118 -17.58 0.64 -1.23
CA THR A 118 -16.80 1.51 -2.10
C THR A 118 -16.85 2.93 -1.55
N VAL A 119 -15.69 3.54 -1.38
CA VAL A 119 -15.52 4.91 -0.88
C VAL A 119 -14.58 5.68 -1.81
N SER A 120 -14.84 6.97 -2.01
CA SER A 120 -13.91 7.83 -2.74
C SER A 120 -12.75 8.23 -1.82
N TRP A 121 -11.53 8.30 -2.35
CA TRP A 121 -10.39 8.86 -1.63
C TRP A 121 -10.65 10.29 -1.13
N THR A 122 -11.53 11.04 -1.81
CA THR A 122 -11.93 12.39 -1.38
C THR A 122 -12.88 12.42 -0.18
N GLU A 123 -13.51 11.28 0.14
CA GLU A 123 -14.38 11.14 1.33
C GLU A 123 -13.61 10.69 2.56
N ILE A 124 -12.36 10.27 2.40
CA ILE A 124 -11.49 9.82 3.48
C ILE A 124 -10.89 11.03 4.18
N ILE A 125 -11.28 11.23 5.43
CA ILE A 125 -10.81 12.32 6.27
C ILE A 125 -9.54 11.87 6.98
N LYS A 126 -8.42 12.57 6.78
CA LYS A 126 -7.19 12.32 7.55
C LYS A 126 -7.44 12.67 9.02
N PRO A 127 -7.02 11.82 9.98
CA PRO A 127 -7.03 12.20 11.39
C PRO A 127 -6.17 13.46 11.56
N GLU A 128 -6.75 14.53 12.12
CA GLU A 128 -5.96 15.73 12.43
C GLU A 128 -4.86 15.38 13.44
N VAL A 129 -3.67 15.91 13.22
CA VAL A 129 -2.45 15.72 14.03
C VAL A 129 -2.65 16.02 15.53
N THR A 130 -3.70 16.76 15.88
CA THR A 130 -4.06 17.12 17.26
C THR A 130 -4.70 15.98 18.09
N ILE A 131 -5.14 14.89 17.47
CA ILE A 131 -5.86 13.79 18.16
C ILE A 131 -4.98 12.54 18.29
N SER A 132 -3.96 12.40 17.48
CA SER A 132 -2.94 11.37 17.64
C SER A 132 -1.58 12.05 17.76
N THR A 133 -0.70 11.53 18.60
CA THR A 133 0.73 11.81 18.52
C THR A 133 1.16 11.27 17.16
N ALA A 134 1.12 12.14 16.14
CA ALA A 134 0.94 11.83 14.72
C ALA A 134 2.07 11.04 14.05
N GLU A 135 3.13 10.69 14.76
CA GLU A 135 4.22 9.86 14.24
C GLU A 135 3.98 8.36 14.48
N GLU A 136 3.02 7.97 15.33
CA GLU A 136 2.79 6.58 15.73
C GLU A 136 1.40 5.99 15.35
N GLY A 137 0.54 6.78 14.73
CA GLY A 137 -0.83 6.33 14.40
C GLY A 137 -0.87 5.26 13.29
N VAL A 138 -1.69 4.22 13.50
CA VAL A 138 -1.93 3.16 12.50
C VAL A 138 -3.21 3.39 11.68
N ALA A 139 -3.74 4.60 11.67
CA ALA A 139 -4.94 4.97 10.91
C ALA A 139 -4.58 5.79 9.68
N ILE A 140 -4.95 5.31 8.49
CA ILE A 140 -4.82 6.04 7.21
C ILE A 140 -5.85 7.17 7.15
N GLY A 141 -7.07 6.91 7.62
CA GLY A 141 -8.16 7.87 7.53
C GLY A 141 -9.44 7.41 8.19
N ILE A 142 -10.44 8.27 8.15
CA ILE A 142 -11.77 8.03 8.72
C ILE A 142 -12.81 8.25 7.63
N VAL A 143 -13.72 7.31 7.47
CA VAL A 143 -14.90 7.43 6.60
C VAL A 143 -16.16 7.49 7.44
N LYS A 144 -17.02 8.45 7.16
CA LYS A 144 -18.36 8.51 7.74
C LYS A 144 -19.32 7.72 6.88
N LYS A 145 -19.93 6.69 7.43
CA LYS A 145 -20.97 5.89 6.76
C LYS A 145 -22.22 5.80 7.63
N GLU A 146 -23.32 6.32 7.10
CA GLU A 146 -24.58 6.41 7.86
C GLU A 146 -24.37 7.07 9.25
N ASP A 147 -24.62 6.35 10.34
CA ASP A 147 -24.50 6.86 11.71
C ASP A 147 -23.19 6.44 12.40
N ARG A 148 -22.22 5.89 11.67
CA ARG A 148 -20.96 5.39 12.24
C ARG A 148 -19.72 5.90 11.51
N LEU A 149 -18.61 5.87 12.22
CA LEU A 149 -17.29 6.17 11.69
C LEU A 149 -16.52 4.86 11.49
N ILE A 150 -15.95 4.68 10.30
CA ILE A 150 -15.08 3.55 9.97
C ILE A 150 -13.66 4.08 9.92
N ILE A 151 -12.78 3.54 10.76
CA ILE A 151 -11.36 3.89 10.78
C ILE A 151 -10.62 2.96 9.83
N ILE A 152 -10.05 3.50 8.77
CA ILE A 152 -9.22 2.73 7.84
C ILE A 152 -7.83 2.56 8.46
N LEU A 153 -7.39 1.31 8.63
CA LEU A 153 -6.12 0.99 9.27
C LEU A 153 -5.01 0.77 8.24
N ASP A 154 -3.81 1.22 8.63
CA ASP A 154 -2.56 0.93 7.94
C ASP A 154 -2.01 -0.42 8.40
N PHE A 155 -2.38 -1.48 7.70
CA PHE A 155 -1.93 -2.83 8.01
C PHE A 155 -0.44 -3.05 7.73
N GLU A 156 0.14 -2.29 6.83
CA GLU A 156 1.57 -2.35 6.52
C GLU A 156 2.38 -1.80 7.67
N LYS A 157 1.96 -0.64 8.20
CA LYS A 157 2.56 -0.07 9.39
C LYS A 157 2.44 -1.02 10.57
N ILE A 158 1.27 -1.63 10.81
CA ILE A 158 1.07 -2.62 11.87
C ILE A 158 2.08 -3.77 11.73
N VAL A 159 2.22 -4.34 10.52
CA VAL A 159 3.16 -5.45 10.28
C VAL A 159 4.62 -5.00 10.48
N THR A 160 4.97 -3.82 10.00
CA THR A 160 6.33 -3.27 10.12
C THR A 160 6.68 -2.91 11.57
N ASP A 161 5.72 -2.41 12.34
CA ASP A 161 5.91 -2.12 13.77
C ASP A 161 6.14 -3.42 14.58
N ILE A 162 5.47 -4.52 14.21
CA ILE A 162 5.66 -5.85 14.81
C ILE A 162 6.98 -6.48 14.38
N ASN A 163 7.32 -6.40 13.11
CA ASN A 163 8.55 -6.94 12.54
C ASN A 163 9.19 -5.97 11.54
N PRO A 164 10.10 -5.10 12.00
CA PRO A 164 10.77 -4.12 11.15
C PRO A 164 11.54 -4.71 9.96
N GLU A 165 11.89 -5.98 9.98
CA GLU A 165 12.57 -6.64 8.87
C GLU A 165 11.66 -6.86 7.64
N THR A 166 10.36 -6.71 7.79
CA THR A 166 9.39 -6.79 6.68
C THR A 166 9.31 -5.50 5.86
N GLY A 167 9.87 -4.40 6.37
CA GLY A 167 9.93 -3.10 5.70
C GLY A 167 11.08 -2.99 4.68
N LEU A 168 11.29 -1.77 4.19
CA LEU A 168 12.35 -1.45 3.23
C LEU A 168 13.75 -1.71 3.81
N LYS A 169 14.58 -2.48 3.10
CA LYS A 169 15.98 -2.77 3.48
C LYS A 169 16.94 -1.87 2.73
N ILE A 170 17.53 -0.91 3.43
CA ILE A 170 18.58 -0.02 2.88
C ILE A 170 19.85 -0.80 2.48
N SER A 171 20.08 -2.01 3.07
CA SER A 171 21.22 -2.88 2.73
C SER A 171 21.30 -3.24 1.26
N ASP A 172 20.16 -3.36 0.57
CA ASP A 172 20.09 -3.81 -0.82
C ASP A 172 20.71 -2.82 -1.81
N ILE A 173 20.98 -1.58 -1.37
CA ILE A 173 21.63 -0.54 -2.18
C ILE A 173 23.15 -0.67 -2.16
N ASN A 174 23.72 -1.18 -1.07
CA ASN A 174 25.17 -1.37 -0.98
C ASN A 174 25.71 -2.35 -2.03
N ASP A 175 24.85 -3.23 -2.54
CA ASP A 175 25.17 -4.23 -3.56
C ASP A 175 25.18 -3.66 -4.99
N LEU A 176 24.77 -2.39 -5.19
CA LEU A 176 24.69 -1.76 -6.51
C LEU A 176 26.04 -1.24 -7.06
N GLY A 177 27.11 -1.33 -6.28
CA GLY A 177 28.48 -0.89 -6.68
C GLY A 177 28.68 0.63 -6.68
N GLU A 178 29.82 1.08 -7.25
CA GLU A 178 30.11 2.52 -7.41
C GLU A 178 29.14 3.16 -8.41
N ARG A 179 28.59 4.30 -8.04
CA ARG A 179 27.56 4.99 -8.82
C ARG A 179 27.96 6.43 -9.11
N HIS A 180 27.62 6.88 -10.32
CA HIS A 180 27.77 8.27 -10.70
C HIS A 180 26.56 9.09 -10.20
N ARG A 181 26.78 10.37 -9.91
CA ARG A 181 25.71 11.29 -9.57
C ARG A 181 24.85 11.57 -10.79
N SER A 182 23.54 11.53 -10.61
CA SER A 182 22.55 11.87 -11.62
C SER A 182 21.70 13.05 -11.17
N THR A 183 21.53 14.02 -12.05
CA THR A 183 20.69 15.21 -11.83
C THR A 183 19.29 15.04 -12.44
N VAL A 184 18.93 13.85 -12.92
CA VAL A 184 17.60 13.54 -13.45
C VAL A 184 16.54 13.86 -12.39
N PRO A 185 15.57 14.76 -12.69
CA PRO A 185 14.56 15.12 -11.73
C PRO A 185 13.52 14.02 -11.58
N ILE A 186 13.36 13.53 -10.36
CA ILE A 186 12.42 12.47 -9.98
C ILE A 186 11.36 13.03 -9.04
N LEU A 187 10.10 12.88 -9.40
CA LEU A 187 8.94 13.20 -8.55
C LEU A 187 8.47 11.96 -7.84
N ILE A 188 8.36 12.02 -6.51
CA ILE A 188 7.97 10.92 -5.63
C ILE A 188 6.67 11.29 -4.94
N ALA A 189 5.64 10.46 -5.11
CA ALA A 189 4.36 10.58 -4.40
C ALA A 189 4.21 9.41 -3.43
N GLU A 190 4.22 9.69 -2.14
CA GLU A 190 4.15 8.71 -1.04
C GLU A 190 3.58 9.41 0.20
N ASP A 191 2.50 8.89 0.77
CA ASP A 191 1.80 9.52 1.89
C ASP A 191 2.39 9.18 3.27
N SER A 192 3.14 8.09 3.37
CA SER A 192 3.89 7.74 4.57
C SER A 192 5.19 8.55 4.67
N ALA A 193 5.27 9.47 5.63
CA ALA A 193 6.48 10.28 5.85
C ALA A 193 7.74 9.43 6.09
N LEU A 194 7.59 8.28 6.79
CA LEU A 194 8.70 7.36 7.03
C LEU A 194 9.15 6.69 5.72
N LEU A 195 8.23 6.15 4.93
CA LEU A 195 8.55 5.47 3.67
C LEU A 195 9.10 6.47 2.65
N ASN A 196 8.51 7.66 2.57
CA ASN A 196 9.00 8.75 1.72
C ASN A 196 10.47 9.08 2.04
N LYS A 197 10.80 9.26 3.33
CA LYS A 197 12.18 9.49 3.76
C LYS A 197 13.09 8.32 3.37
N LEU A 198 12.67 7.09 3.58
CA LEU A 198 13.46 5.90 3.21
C LEU A 198 13.71 5.83 1.70
N ILE A 199 12.70 6.07 0.86
CA ILE A 199 12.83 6.10 -0.60
C ILE A 199 13.82 7.19 -1.01
N VAL A 200 13.66 8.41 -0.48
CA VAL A 200 14.54 9.55 -0.76
C VAL A 200 16.00 9.25 -0.34
N ASP A 201 16.22 8.72 0.86
CA ASP A 201 17.54 8.36 1.35
C ASP A 201 18.19 7.27 0.48
N CYS A 202 17.38 6.30 0.03
CA CYS A 202 17.82 5.24 -0.87
C CYS A 202 18.24 5.78 -2.24
N LEU A 203 17.42 6.63 -2.84
CA LEU A 203 17.72 7.24 -4.14
C LEU A 203 18.94 8.17 -4.06
N LYS A 204 19.09 8.93 -2.99
CA LYS A 204 20.31 9.76 -2.75
C LYS A 204 21.57 8.90 -2.65
N LYS A 205 21.51 7.78 -1.90
CA LYS A 205 22.63 6.82 -1.86
C LYS A 205 22.91 6.19 -3.23
N ALA A 206 21.88 6.01 -4.05
CA ALA A 206 22.01 5.54 -5.41
C ALA A 206 22.51 6.62 -6.39
N GLY A 207 22.79 7.85 -5.94
CA GLY A 207 23.37 8.93 -6.72
C GLY A 207 22.36 9.90 -7.33
N TYR A 208 21.05 9.75 -7.11
CA TYR A 208 20.03 10.69 -7.57
C TYR A 208 19.93 11.89 -6.64
N GLU A 209 20.20 13.10 -7.14
CA GLU A 209 20.27 14.32 -6.30
C GLU A 209 19.02 15.20 -6.42
N ASN A 210 18.34 15.18 -7.57
CA ASN A 210 17.20 16.06 -7.84
C ASN A 210 15.88 15.33 -7.58
N LEU A 211 15.44 15.34 -6.32
CA LEU A 211 14.25 14.63 -5.85
C LEU A 211 13.22 15.62 -5.33
N ILE A 212 12.00 15.56 -5.89
CA ILE A 212 10.83 16.27 -5.41
C ILE A 212 9.91 15.23 -4.78
N HIS A 213 9.47 15.44 -3.55
CA HIS A 213 8.56 14.54 -2.87
C HIS A 213 7.27 15.23 -2.45
N VAL A 214 6.16 14.53 -2.55
CA VAL A 214 4.82 14.97 -2.19
C VAL A 214 4.05 13.85 -1.50
N GLU A 215 2.97 14.20 -0.80
CA GLU A 215 2.23 13.28 0.07
C GLU A 215 1.06 12.54 -0.63
N ASN A 216 0.71 12.92 -1.87
CA ASN A 216 -0.39 12.29 -2.60
C ASN A 216 -0.32 12.55 -4.10
N GLY A 217 -1.13 11.79 -4.85
CA GLY A 217 -1.19 11.92 -6.31
C GLY A 217 -1.72 13.27 -6.79
N LYS A 218 -2.56 13.97 -6.00
CA LYS A 218 -3.09 15.28 -6.38
C LYS A 218 -1.99 16.33 -6.39
N GLN A 219 -1.17 16.37 -5.34
CA GLN A 219 -0.01 17.28 -5.29
C GLN A 219 1.00 16.97 -6.41
N ALA A 220 1.24 15.67 -6.71
CA ALA A 220 2.09 15.28 -7.83
C ALA A 220 1.54 15.79 -9.16
N TYR A 221 0.24 15.61 -9.41
CA TYR A 221 -0.40 16.07 -10.63
C TYR A 221 -0.40 17.60 -10.77
N ASP A 222 -0.59 18.33 -9.66
CA ASP A 222 -0.53 19.80 -9.65
C ASP A 222 0.86 20.32 -10.02
N ILE A 223 1.93 19.69 -9.51
CA ILE A 223 3.32 20.00 -9.87
C ILE A 223 3.57 19.75 -11.37
N ILE A 224 3.14 18.58 -11.88
CA ILE A 224 3.30 18.23 -13.30
C ILE A 224 2.55 19.25 -14.18
N THR A 225 1.32 19.59 -13.82
CA THR A 225 0.52 20.58 -14.56
C THR A 225 1.16 21.95 -14.52
N HIS A 226 1.64 22.38 -13.37
CA HIS A 226 2.33 23.65 -13.21
C HIS A 226 3.53 23.78 -14.15
N TYR A 227 4.44 22.81 -14.16
CA TYR A 227 5.60 22.82 -15.05
C TYR A 227 5.24 22.63 -16.53
N LYS A 228 4.17 21.88 -16.83
CA LYS A 228 3.64 21.77 -18.18
C LYS A 228 3.17 23.13 -18.69
N ASP A 229 2.41 23.86 -17.89
CA ASP A 229 1.88 25.20 -18.27
C ASP A 229 2.98 26.23 -18.44
N GLN A 230 4.11 26.08 -17.75
CA GLN A 230 5.31 26.90 -17.90
C GLN A 230 6.20 26.48 -19.08
N GLY A 231 5.95 25.35 -19.72
CA GLY A 231 6.81 24.79 -20.77
C GLY A 231 8.14 24.24 -20.30
N THR A 232 8.29 24.04 -18.96
CA THR A 232 9.54 23.56 -18.31
C THR A 232 9.43 22.16 -17.74
N LEU A 233 8.39 21.39 -18.16
CA LEU A 233 8.07 20.08 -17.59
C LEU A 233 9.27 19.12 -17.60
N HIS A 234 9.94 18.96 -18.74
CA HIS A 234 11.05 18.00 -18.88
C HIS A 234 12.34 18.44 -18.18
N GLU A 235 12.45 19.70 -17.76
CA GLU A 235 13.54 20.18 -16.93
C GLU A 235 13.33 19.84 -15.46
N ASN A 236 12.07 19.65 -15.04
CA ASN A 236 11.68 19.54 -13.63
C ASN A 236 11.08 18.17 -13.25
N VAL A 237 10.54 17.39 -14.21
CA VAL A 237 10.02 16.05 -13.96
C VAL A 237 10.36 15.13 -15.14
N ARG A 238 11.26 14.18 -14.91
CA ARG A 238 11.67 13.18 -15.90
C ARG A 238 11.20 11.76 -15.56
N VAL A 239 10.97 11.46 -14.29
CA VAL A 239 10.47 10.18 -13.78
C VAL A 239 9.49 10.46 -12.66
N VAL A 240 8.42 9.66 -12.59
CA VAL A 240 7.46 9.67 -11.47
C VAL A 240 7.53 8.32 -10.77
N ILE A 241 7.71 8.34 -9.46
CA ILE A 241 7.54 7.17 -8.57
C ILE A 241 6.29 7.45 -7.74
N SER A 242 5.35 6.53 -7.72
CA SER A 242 4.10 6.72 -6.99
C SER A 242 3.73 5.49 -6.21
N ASP A 243 3.35 5.68 -4.94
CA ASP A 243 2.52 4.68 -4.27
C ASP A 243 1.16 4.59 -4.95
N ILE A 244 0.49 3.45 -4.74
CA ILE A 244 -0.87 3.23 -5.24
C ILE A 244 -1.89 3.78 -4.25
N GLU A 245 -1.72 3.49 -2.97
CA GLU A 245 -2.68 3.84 -1.92
C GLU A 245 -2.36 5.19 -1.27
N MET A 246 -2.88 6.26 -1.83
CA MET A 246 -2.70 7.61 -1.29
C MET A 246 -4.03 8.34 -1.16
N PRO A 247 -4.19 9.23 -0.16
CA PRO A 247 -5.37 10.07 -0.02
C PRO A 247 -5.51 11.08 -1.18
N GLU A 248 -6.70 11.64 -1.35
CA GLU A 248 -7.08 12.61 -2.38
C GLU A 248 -7.00 12.08 -3.82
N MET A 249 -5.87 11.48 -4.21
CA MET A 249 -5.67 10.87 -5.53
C MET A 249 -4.73 9.69 -5.41
N ASP A 250 -5.20 8.50 -5.79
CA ASP A 250 -4.41 7.27 -5.83
C ASP A 250 -3.41 7.25 -7.01
N GLY A 251 -2.40 6.35 -6.91
CA GLY A 251 -1.35 6.24 -7.93
C GLY A 251 -1.85 5.74 -9.28
N HIS A 252 -2.93 4.96 -9.33
CA HIS A 252 -3.54 4.54 -10.59
C HIS A 252 -4.22 5.72 -11.30
N ARG A 253 -4.93 6.57 -10.56
CA ARG A 253 -5.53 7.79 -11.10
C ARG A 253 -4.47 8.75 -11.61
N LEU A 254 -3.39 8.95 -10.83
CA LEU A 254 -2.25 9.75 -11.24
C LEU A 254 -1.64 9.21 -12.54
N THR A 255 -1.37 7.90 -12.62
CA THR A 255 -0.84 7.24 -13.82
C THR A 255 -1.74 7.48 -15.02
N LYS A 256 -3.05 7.27 -14.88
CA LYS A 256 -4.01 7.51 -15.95
C LYS A 256 -3.95 8.95 -16.48
N LEU A 257 -3.94 9.92 -15.58
CA LEU A 257 -3.87 11.34 -15.97
C LEU A 257 -2.59 11.68 -16.71
N ILE A 258 -1.43 11.19 -16.22
CA ILE A 258 -0.13 11.38 -16.87
C ILE A 258 -0.13 10.73 -18.27
N LYS A 259 -0.64 9.50 -18.39
CA LYS A 259 -0.53 8.71 -19.63
C LYS A 259 -1.58 9.07 -20.69
N THR A 260 -2.66 9.75 -20.34
CA THR A 260 -3.68 10.20 -21.28
C THR A 260 -3.43 11.59 -21.86
N ASP A 261 -2.57 12.40 -21.29
CA ASP A 261 -2.20 13.73 -21.79
C ASP A 261 -0.94 13.62 -22.66
N GLU A 262 -1.01 14.00 -23.94
CA GLU A 262 0.08 13.90 -24.90
C GLU A 262 1.38 14.58 -24.44
N ALA A 263 1.28 15.68 -23.69
CA ALA A 263 2.44 16.41 -23.18
C ALA A 263 3.17 15.66 -22.06
N THR A 264 2.48 14.83 -21.29
CA THR A 264 3.02 14.13 -20.12
C THR A 264 3.17 12.61 -20.34
N ALA A 265 2.51 12.03 -21.35
CA ALA A 265 2.45 10.58 -21.59
C ALA A 265 3.82 9.90 -21.69
N LYS A 266 4.84 10.65 -22.13
CA LYS A 266 6.22 10.13 -22.25
C LYS A 266 6.97 10.05 -20.95
N ILE A 267 6.49 10.67 -19.87
CA ILE A 267 7.12 10.59 -18.55
C ILE A 267 6.97 9.16 -18.02
N PRO A 268 8.07 8.46 -17.69
CA PRO A 268 8.00 7.16 -17.05
C PRO A 268 7.30 7.25 -15.70
N VAL A 269 6.38 6.32 -15.45
CA VAL A 269 5.68 6.16 -14.18
C VAL A 269 5.99 4.80 -13.61
N VAL A 270 6.60 4.76 -12.43
CA VAL A 270 6.90 3.56 -11.66
C VAL A 270 5.97 3.51 -10.47
N LEU A 271 5.09 2.50 -10.43
CA LEU A 271 4.27 2.22 -9.27
C LEU A 271 5.10 1.42 -8.26
N PHE A 272 5.25 1.94 -7.06
CA PHE A 272 6.04 1.34 -5.99
C PHE A 272 5.17 1.19 -4.74
N SER A 273 4.57 0.03 -4.55
CA SER A 273 3.55 -0.21 -3.55
C SER A 273 3.71 -1.59 -2.90
N SER A 274 3.27 -1.72 -1.66
CA SER A 274 3.10 -3.02 -1.00
C SER A 274 1.96 -3.86 -1.57
N LEU A 275 1.06 -3.23 -2.33
CA LEU A 275 -0.02 -3.86 -3.07
C LEU A 275 0.45 -4.33 -4.46
N VAL A 276 1.14 -5.48 -4.51
CA VAL A 276 1.54 -6.09 -5.79
C VAL A 276 0.96 -7.50 -5.88
N ASN A 277 -0.31 -7.60 -6.27
CA ASN A 277 -0.91 -8.83 -6.73
C ASN A 277 -1.06 -8.81 -8.26
N GLU A 278 -1.41 -9.95 -8.84
CA GLU A 278 -1.54 -10.10 -10.30
C GLU A 278 -2.60 -9.15 -10.90
N GLU A 279 -3.67 -8.89 -10.18
CA GLU A 279 -4.75 -8.00 -10.60
C GLU A 279 -4.30 -6.53 -10.61
N MET A 280 -3.65 -6.07 -9.54
CA MET A 280 -3.09 -4.72 -9.45
C MET A 280 -2.02 -4.50 -10.52
N ARG A 281 -1.21 -5.53 -10.79
CA ARG A 281 -0.22 -5.50 -11.86
C ARG A 281 -0.88 -5.28 -13.22
N ARG A 282 -1.89 -6.08 -13.57
CA ARG A 282 -2.64 -5.91 -14.82
C ARG A 282 -3.29 -4.53 -14.93
N LYS A 283 -3.80 -4.01 -13.81
CA LYS A 283 -4.38 -2.67 -13.76
C LYS A 283 -3.34 -1.59 -14.05
N GLY A 284 -2.18 -1.64 -13.40
CA GLY A 284 -1.08 -0.71 -13.67
C GLY A 284 -0.59 -0.75 -15.13
N GLU A 285 -0.40 -1.96 -15.67
CA GLU A 285 -0.03 -2.18 -17.09
C GLU A 285 -1.10 -1.61 -18.04
N ALA A 286 -2.38 -1.84 -17.78
CA ALA A 286 -3.48 -1.32 -18.60
C ALA A 286 -3.58 0.22 -18.57
N LEU A 287 -3.12 0.86 -17.50
CA LEU A 287 -3.04 2.31 -17.37
C LEU A 287 -1.78 2.90 -18.00
N GLY A 288 -0.84 2.06 -18.44
CA GLY A 288 0.41 2.48 -19.07
C GLY A 288 1.54 2.78 -18.09
N ALA A 289 1.49 2.26 -16.85
CA ALA A 289 2.65 2.30 -15.96
C ALA A 289 3.85 1.59 -16.61
N ASP A 290 5.03 2.18 -16.50
CA ASP A 290 6.25 1.65 -17.13
C ASP A 290 6.86 0.51 -16.29
N ALA A 291 6.63 0.53 -14.99
CA ALA A 291 6.98 -0.56 -14.08
C ALA A 291 6.06 -0.55 -12.85
N GLN A 292 5.97 -1.71 -12.21
CA GLN A 292 5.32 -1.86 -10.92
C GLN A 292 6.13 -2.80 -10.03
N LEU A 293 6.46 -2.35 -8.83
CA LEU A 293 7.33 -3.01 -7.88
C LEU A 293 6.74 -3.08 -6.50
N SER A 294 7.10 -4.12 -5.78
CA SER A 294 6.81 -4.25 -4.35
C SER A 294 7.75 -3.39 -3.50
N LYS A 295 7.23 -2.67 -2.50
CA LYS A 295 8.01 -1.77 -1.62
C LYS A 295 9.26 -2.40 -0.99
N PRO A 296 9.32 -3.69 -0.61
CA PRO A 296 10.58 -4.28 -0.13
C PRO A 296 11.70 -4.32 -1.19
N GLU A 297 11.36 -4.20 -2.47
CA GLU A 297 12.31 -4.35 -3.57
C GLU A 297 12.99 -3.03 -3.95
N ILE A 298 13.49 -2.26 -2.96
CA ILE A 298 14.09 -0.94 -3.21
C ILE A 298 15.32 -1.00 -4.12
N GLY A 299 16.14 -2.05 -4.03
CA GLY A 299 17.26 -2.28 -4.93
C GLY A 299 16.83 -2.48 -6.39
N ASN A 300 15.67 -3.11 -6.61
CA ASN A 300 15.08 -3.26 -7.94
C ASN A 300 14.48 -1.95 -8.44
N LEU A 301 13.93 -1.11 -7.56
CA LEU A 301 13.46 0.23 -7.92
C LEU A 301 14.59 1.04 -8.54
N VAL A 302 15.76 1.08 -7.89
CA VAL A 302 16.94 1.80 -8.42
C VAL A 302 17.36 1.26 -9.79
N LYS A 303 17.43 -0.06 -9.96
CA LYS A 303 17.79 -0.69 -11.26
C LYS A 303 16.81 -0.32 -12.37
N ILE A 304 15.51 -0.30 -12.08
CA ILE A 304 14.49 0.08 -13.06
C ILE A 304 14.58 1.56 -13.41
N ILE A 305 14.83 2.44 -12.44
CA ILE A 305 15.04 3.85 -12.72
C ILE A 305 16.27 4.03 -13.62
N ASP A 306 17.40 3.36 -13.32
CA ASP A 306 18.60 3.38 -14.16
C ASP A 306 18.31 2.94 -15.60
N GLN A 307 17.55 1.86 -15.75
CA GLN A 307 17.14 1.34 -17.06
C GLN A 307 16.27 2.35 -17.82
N LEU A 308 15.25 2.91 -17.18
CA LEU A 308 14.36 3.90 -17.78
C LEU A 308 15.10 5.18 -18.17
N VAL A 309 16.05 5.63 -17.32
CA VAL A 309 16.91 6.80 -17.61
C VAL A 309 17.77 6.53 -18.83
N ALA A 310 18.42 5.37 -18.90
CA ALA A 310 19.29 5.01 -20.02
C ALA A 310 18.50 4.81 -21.33
N GLU A 311 17.40 4.02 -21.31
CA GLU A 311 16.60 3.71 -22.50
C GLU A 311 15.92 4.94 -23.12
N ARG A 312 15.56 5.91 -22.31
CA ARG A 312 14.86 7.13 -22.74
C ARG A 312 15.76 8.35 -22.84
N HIS A 313 17.06 8.17 -22.65
CA HIS A 313 18.06 9.25 -22.68
C HIS A 313 17.68 10.46 -21.81
N LEU A 314 17.26 10.17 -20.57
CA LEU A 314 16.77 11.20 -19.66
C LEU A 314 17.89 12.03 -19.00
N ASP A 315 19.16 11.62 -19.17
CA ASP A 315 20.36 12.31 -18.65
C ASP A 315 20.78 13.51 -19.50
N MET A 316 20.20 13.68 -20.69
CA MET A 316 20.55 14.72 -21.69
C MET A 316 19.71 15.97 -21.55
#